data_570113285ab97ba3e9f81a6ed55e8610
#
_entry.id   570113285ab97ba3e9f81a6ed55e8610
#
_cell.length_a   1.000
_cell.length_b   1.000
_cell.length_c   1.000
_cell.angle_alpha   90.00
_cell.angle_beta   90.00
_cell.angle_gamma   90.00
#
_symmetry.space_group_name_H-M   'P 1'
#
loop_
_entity.id
_entity.type
_entity.pdbx_description
1 polymer ?
#
loop_
_entity_poly.entity_id
_entity_poly.type
_entity_poly.pdbx_seq_one_letter_code
_entity_poly.pdbx_strand_id
1 'polypeptide(L)'
;MDKSQSQQHFIHADFLLDSKEAKELYHNYAASLPIIDYHNHLSPEAIANNTSYNNISELWLAGDHYKWRAMRVLGIDEKFITGEATDKDKFLKFAEAMPYMLRNPLYHWTHLELSRYFGIDSQLSSKNAEAVYEKTSSLVQTKEFSTQALLQKMNVEMLCTTEDPIDSLQHHTTLTKSDFN
;
A
#
# COMPACT_ATOMS: atom_id res chain seq x y z
N MET A 1 -21.09 35.32 9.78
CA MET A 1 -21.32 33.87 9.76
C MET A 1 -20.27 33.27 8.83
N ASP A 2 -19.12 32.95 9.38
CA ASP A 2 -18.01 32.41 8.65
C ASP A 2 -18.22 30.90 8.49
N LYS A 3 -18.59 30.46 7.27
CA LYS A 3 -18.69 29.06 6.90
C LYS A 3 -17.43 28.64 6.16
N SER A 4 -16.30 28.70 6.80
CA SER A 4 -15.16 27.88 6.38
C SER A 4 -15.37 26.47 6.89
N GLN A 5 -16.27 25.69 6.28
CA GLN A 5 -16.22 24.25 6.36
C GLN A 5 -14.94 23.86 5.64
N SER A 6 -13.85 23.66 6.38
CA SER A 6 -12.69 22.96 5.87
C SER A 6 -13.19 21.63 5.35
N GLN A 7 -13.10 21.42 4.04
CA GLN A 7 -13.49 20.17 3.41
C GLN A 7 -12.60 19.08 4.02
N GLN A 8 -13.18 18.28 4.92
CA GLN A 8 -12.45 17.21 5.60
C GLN A 8 -12.10 16.16 4.54
N HIS A 9 -10.82 15.88 4.37
CA HIS A 9 -10.37 14.82 3.47
C HIS A 9 -10.96 13.47 3.90
N PHE A 10 -11.14 12.54 2.95
CA PHE A 10 -11.63 11.19 3.25
C PHE A 10 -10.73 10.49 4.26
N ILE A 11 -9.42 10.57 4.09
CA ILE A 11 -8.45 10.15 5.09
C ILE A 11 -8.05 11.36 5.94
N HIS A 12 -8.23 11.25 7.23
CA HIS A 12 -7.91 12.28 8.22
C HIS A 12 -7.38 11.64 9.50
N ALA A 13 -6.89 12.43 10.43
CA ALA A 13 -6.23 11.93 11.65
C ALA A 13 -7.11 10.96 12.47
N ASP A 14 -8.43 11.20 12.50
CA ASP A 14 -9.40 10.38 13.22
C ASP A 14 -10.10 9.35 12.32
N PHE A 15 -9.54 9.03 11.15
CA PHE A 15 -10.16 8.07 10.24
C PHE A 15 -10.39 6.72 10.94
N LEU A 16 -11.63 6.21 10.92
CA LEU A 16 -12.13 5.01 11.64
C LEU A 16 -12.09 5.10 13.17
N LEU A 17 -11.82 6.25 13.76
CA LEU A 17 -11.88 6.44 15.22
C LEU A 17 -13.23 7.08 15.60
N ASP A 18 -14.23 6.24 15.80
CA ASP A 18 -15.63 6.70 15.92
C ASP A 18 -16.02 7.15 17.34
N SER A 19 -15.23 6.85 18.36
CA SER A 19 -15.48 7.25 19.75
C SER A 19 -14.36 8.11 20.33
N LYS A 20 -14.68 8.82 21.41
CA LYS A 20 -13.69 9.59 22.17
C LYS A 20 -12.59 8.68 22.73
N GLU A 21 -12.97 7.54 23.24
CA GLU A 21 -12.06 6.53 23.79
C GLU A 21 -11.14 5.95 22.72
N ALA A 22 -11.67 5.67 21.52
CA ALA A 22 -10.86 5.20 20.39
C ALA A 22 -9.80 6.23 20.00
N LYS A 23 -10.17 7.52 19.92
CA LYS A 23 -9.23 8.61 19.63
C LYS A 23 -8.17 8.75 20.71
N GLU A 24 -8.58 8.72 21.99
CA GLU A 24 -7.66 8.83 23.11
C GLU A 24 -6.66 7.66 23.13
N LEU A 25 -7.14 6.42 22.99
CA LEU A 25 -6.29 5.23 22.98
C LEU A 25 -5.32 5.23 21.79
N TYR A 26 -5.80 5.60 20.62
CA TYR A 26 -4.96 5.63 19.43
C TYR A 26 -3.89 6.75 19.53
N HIS A 27 -4.31 7.99 19.70
CA HIS A 27 -3.38 9.13 19.63
C HIS A 27 -2.40 9.19 20.79
N ASN A 28 -2.83 8.81 22.00
CA ASN A 28 -1.99 8.94 23.19
C ASN A 28 -1.12 7.70 23.47
N TYR A 29 -1.49 6.53 22.91
CA TYR A 29 -0.80 5.27 23.25
C TYR A 29 -0.38 4.45 22.04
N ALA A 30 -1.26 4.23 21.05
CA ALA A 30 -0.99 3.27 19.98
C ALA A 30 -0.25 3.84 18.78
N ALA A 31 -0.48 5.11 18.41
CA ALA A 31 0.00 5.68 17.15
C ALA A 31 1.53 5.71 17.01
N SER A 32 2.27 5.77 18.13
CA SER A 32 3.74 5.81 18.15
C SER A 32 4.38 4.45 18.35
N LEU A 33 3.60 3.40 18.62
CA LEU A 33 4.16 2.06 18.82
C LEU A 33 4.66 1.47 17.50
N PRO A 34 5.73 0.66 17.55
CA PRO A 34 6.17 -0.08 16.38
C PRO A 34 5.16 -1.15 15.98
N ILE A 35 5.20 -1.54 14.72
CA ILE A 35 4.38 -2.62 14.18
C ILE A 35 5.13 -3.95 14.37
N ILE A 36 4.44 -4.90 15.04
CA ILE A 36 4.82 -6.31 15.05
C ILE A 36 3.91 -7.01 14.03
N ASP A 37 4.43 -7.23 12.84
CA ASP A 37 3.71 -7.90 11.76
C ASP A 37 3.97 -9.41 11.85
N TYR A 38 3.09 -10.11 12.55
CA TYR A 38 3.23 -11.54 12.83
C TYR A 38 2.86 -12.45 11.66
N HIS A 39 2.33 -11.91 10.56
CA HIS A 39 1.97 -12.67 9.36
C HIS A 39 1.84 -11.76 8.14
N ASN A 40 2.67 -11.99 7.13
CA ASN A 40 2.59 -11.30 5.84
C ASN A 40 3.06 -12.18 4.69
N HIS A 41 2.91 -11.67 3.45
CA HIS A 41 3.34 -12.32 2.21
C HIS A 41 4.40 -11.50 1.46
N LEU A 42 5.12 -10.61 2.15
CA LEU A 42 6.20 -9.87 1.55
C LEU A 42 7.37 -10.82 1.24
N SER A 43 7.92 -10.74 0.03
CA SER A 43 9.01 -11.59 -0.39
C SER A 43 10.29 -11.36 0.44
N PRO A 44 10.83 -12.39 1.11
CA PRO A 44 12.12 -12.29 1.81
C PRO A 44 13.26 -11.88 0.89
N GLU A 45 13.19 -12.26 -0.39
CA GLU A 45 14.14 -11.84 -1.42
C GLU A 45 14.07 -10.34 -1.66
N ALA A 46 12.87 -9.79 -1.78
CA ALA A 46 12.69 -8.35 -1.96
C ALA A 46 13.23 -7.55 -0.78
N ILE A 47 13.06 -8.06 0.44
CA ILE A 47 13.62 -7.44 1.65
C ILE A 47 15.14 -7.51 1.65
N ALA A 48 15.71 -8.71 1.41
CA ALA A 48 17.16 -8.93 1.44
C ALA A 48 17.89 -8.12 0.36
N ASN A 49 17.32 -8.03 -0.83
CA ASN A 49 17.87 -7.27 -1.95
C ASN A 49 17.56 -5.76 -1.87
N ASN A 50 16.77 -5.34 -0.90
CA ASN A 50 16.27 -3.96 -0.79
C ASN A 50 15.70 -3.45 -2.12
N THR A 51 14.77 -4.23 -2.69
CA THR A 51 14.22 -4.02 -4.04
C THR A 51 13.62 -2.64 -4.18
N SER A 52 13.90 -1.99 -5.31
CA SER A 52 13.23 -0.77 -5.78
C SER A 52 12.25 -1.13 -6.89
N TYR A 53 11.25 -0.30 -7.09
CA TYR A 53 10.15 -0.54 -8.04
C TYR A 53 10.20 0.46 -9.20
N ASN A 54 9.84 0.02 -10.40
CA ASN A 54 9.84 0.88 -11.59
C ASN A 54 8.59 1.78 -11.65
N ASN A 55 7.49 1.32 -11.05
CA ASN A 55 6.23 2.05 -11.04
C ASN A 55 5.31 1.52 -9.93
N ILE A 56 4.19 2.22 -9.70
CA ILE A 56 3.23 1.87 -8.65
C ILE A 56 2.50 0.55 -8.94
N SER A 57 2.32 0.15 -10.20
CA SER A 57 1.66 -1.12 -10.54
C SER A 57 2.51 -2.30 -10.13
N GLU A 58 3.83 -2.22 -10.30
CA GLU A 58 4.76 -3.23 -9.84
C GLU A 58 4.68 -3.40 -8.32
N LEU A 59 4.62 -2.30 -7.57
CA LEU A 59 4.48 -2.34 -6.12
C LEU A 59 3.09 -2.85 -5.67
N TRP A 60 2.01 -2.43 -6.34
CA TRP A 60 0.66 -2.64 -5.86
C TRP A 60 -0.08 -3.80 -6.49
N LEU A 61 0.19 -4.10 -7.77
CA LEU A 61 -0.64 -5.01 -8.57
C LEU A 61 0.09 -6.30 -8.98
N ALA A 62 1.41 -6.33 -8.96
CA ALA A 62 2.16 -7.49 -9.47
C ALA A 62 1.92 -8.79 -8.67
N GLY A 63 1.64 -8.69 -7.37
CA GLY A 63 1.48 -9.85 -6.49
C GLY A 63 0.17 -9.87 -5.66
N ASP A 64 -0.66 -8.83 -5.74
CA ASP A 64 -1.83 -8.70 -4.87
C ASP A 64 -3.08 -9.36 -5.46
N HIS A 65 -3.28 -10.62 -5.11
CA HIS A 65 -4.44 -11.41 -5.56
C HIS A 65 -5.79 -10.88 -4.99
N TYR A 66 -5.81 -10.07 -3.95
CA TYR A 66 -7.03 -9.43 -3.45
C TYR A 66 -7.48 -8.31 -4.39
N LYS A 67 -6.55 -7.48 -4.87
CA LYS A 67 -6.82 -6.47 -5.88
C LYS A 67 -7.27 -7.12 -7.20
N TRP A 68 -6.60 -8.20 -7.64
CA TRP A 68 -7.01 -8.96 -8.82
C TRP A 68 -8.43 -9.50 -8.71
N ARG A 69 -8.78 -10.08 -7.56
CA ARG A 69 -10.14 -10.59 -7.31
C ARG A 69 -11.17 -9.47 -7.40
N ALA A 70 -10.90 -8.33 -6.79
CA ALA A 70 -11.82 -7.19 -6.83
C ALA A 70 -12.02 -6.68 -8.27
N MET A 71 -10.95 -6.59 -9.06
CA MET A 71 -11.04 -6.21 -10.47
C MET A 71 -11.86 -7.23 -11.29
N ARG A 72 -11.66 -8.53 -11.07
CA ARG A 72 -12.44 -9.60 -11.73
C ARG A 72 -13.93 -9.53 -11.38
N VAL A 73 -14.27 -9.31 -10.12
CA VAL A 73 -15.69 -9.16 -9.68
C VAL A 73 -16.37 -8.01 -10.40
N LEU A 74 -15.62 -6.97 -10.74
CA LEU A 74 -16.12 -5.81 -11.50
C LEU A 74 -16.10 -6.02 -13.03
N GLY A 75 -15.72 -7.21 -13.50
CA GLY A 75 -15.74 -7.56 -14.92
C GLY A 75 -14.60 -6.96 -15.73
N ILE A 76 -13.50 -6.57 -15.10
CA ILE A 76 -12.31 -6.10 -15.81
C ILE A 76 -11.67 -7.29 -16.52
N ASP A 77 -11.32 -7.10 -17.79
CA ASP A 77 -10.68 -8.10 -18.63
C ASP A 77 -9.33 -8.53 -18.04
N GLU A 78 -9.06 -9.84 -18.06
CA GLU A 78 -7.85 -10.43 -17.45
C GLU A 78 -6.54 -9.87 -18.00
N LYS A 79 -6.54 -9.37 -19.25
CA LYS A 79 -5.37 -8.72 -19.83
C LYS A 79 -4.87 -7.51 -19.00
N PHE A 80 -5.79 -6.82 -18.29
CA PHE A 80 -5.48 -5.68 -17.42
C PHE A 80 -5.23 -6.09 -15.95
N ILE A 81 -5.30 -7.38 -15.64
CA ILE A 81 -5.10 -7.88 -14.27
C ILE A 81 -3.75 -8.60 -14.21
N THR A 82 -3.67 -9.81 -14.76
CA THR A 82 -2.44 -10.61 -14.78
C THR A 82 -1.89 -10.82 -16.20
N GLY A 83 -2.63 -10.37 -17.24
CA GLY A 83 -2.21 -10.52 -18.63
C GLY A 83 -1.22 -9.44 -19.12
N GLU A 84 -1.18 -9.25 -20.45
CA GLU A 84 -0.11 -8.56 -21.17
C GLU A 84 -0.26 -7.03 -21.27
N ALA A 85 -1.32 -6.43 -20.72
CA ALA A 85 -1.46 -4.97 -20.71
C ALA A 85 -0.28 -4.30 -20.01
N THR A 86 0.03 -3.08 -20.40
CA THR A 86 1.09 -2.29 -19.75
C THR A 86 0.77 -2.04 -18.27
N ASP A 87 1.79 -1.85 -17.46
CA ASP A 87 1.61 -1.52 -16.04
C ASP A 87 0.75 -0.27 -15.84
N LYS A 88 0.92 0.73 -16.69
CA LYS A 88 0.07 1.93 -16.68
C LYS A 88 -1.39 1.59 -16.96
N ASP A 89 -1.67 0.79 -17.99
CA ASP A 89 -3.04 0.41 -18.32
C ASP A 89 -3.70 -0.41 -17.20
N LYS A 90 -2.94 -1.31 -16.56
CA LYS A 90 -3.40 -2.07 -15.38
C LYS A 90 -3.78 -1.12 -14.24
N PHE A 91 -2.95 -0.14 -13.94
CA PHE A 91 -3.25 0.86 -12.92
C PHE A 91 -4.48 1.71 -13.27
N LEU A 92 -4.61 2.16 -14.52
CA LEU A 92 -5.77 2.94 -14.95
C LEU A 92 -7.06 2.16 -14.79
N LYS A 93 -7.05 0.85 -15.08
CA LYS A 93 -8.20 -0.03 -14.85
C LYS A 93 -8.48 -0.28 -13.37
N PHE A 94 -7.45 -0.41 -12.55
CA PHE A 94 -7.63 -0.46 -11.09
C PHE A 94 -8.24 0.84 -10.55
N ALA A 95 -7.77 1.99 -11.02
CA ALA A 95 -8.32 3.29 -10.63
C ALA A 95 -9.77 3.50 -11.09
N GLU A 96 -10.14 3.00 -12.29
CA GLU A 96 -11.52 2.97 -12.79
C GLU A 96 -12.43 2.15 -11.88
N ALA A 97 -11.93 1.01 -11.36
CA ALA A 97 -12.65 0.13 -10.46
C ALA A 97 -12.83 0.71 -9.04
N MET A 98 -11.94 1.60 -8.61
CA MET A 98 -11.86 2.06 -7.22
C MET A 98 -13.18 2.62 -6.66
N PRO A 99 -13.94 3.50 -7.36
CA PRO A 99 -15.22 4.01 -6.84
C PRO A 99 -16.26 2.94 -6.55
N TYR A 100 -16.17 1.79 -7.21
CA TYR A 100 -17.10 0.66 -7.03
C TYR A 100 -16.70 -0.27 -5.88
N MET A 101 -15.52 -0.05 -5.31
CA MET A 101 -15.02 -0.81 -4.15
C MET A 101 -15.41 -0.19 -2.80
N LEU A 102 -16.28 0.81 -2.78
CA LEU A 102 -16.80 1.40 -1.54
C LEU A 102 -17.39 0.29 -0.64
N ARG A 103 -17.00 0.22 0.62
CA ARG A 103 -17.24 -0.87 1.59
C ARG A 103 -16.33 -2.10 1.46
N ASN A 104 -15.42 -2.15 0.49
CA ASN A 104 -14.34 -3.12 0.50
C ASN A 104 -13.14 -2.52 1.25
N PRO A 105 -12.45 -3.25 2.13
CA PRO A 105 -11.23 -2.75 2.80
C PRO A 105 -10.18 -2.20 1.83
N LEU A 106 -10.08 -2.73 0.61
CA LEU A 106 -9.17 -2.21 -0.43
C LEU A 106 -9.38 -0.71 -0.72
N TYR A 107 -10.63 -0.22 -0.63
CA TYR A 107 -10.92 1.20 -0.80
C TYR A 107 -10.23 2.04 0.29
N HIS A 108 -10.34 1.61 1.54
CA HIS A 108 -9.71 2.28 2.67
C HIS A 108 -8.18 2.20 2.60
N TRP A 109 -7.65 1.02 2.36
CA TRP A 109 -6.20 0.77 2.32
C TRP A 109 -5.54 1.57 1.21
N THR A 110 -6.08 1.54 0.00
CA THR A 110 -5.55 2.32 -1.13
C THR A 110 -5.48 3.81 -0.81
N HIS A 111 -6.54 4.39 -0.22
CA HIS A 111 -6.55 5.81 0.12
C HIS A 111 -5.68 6.14 1.34
N LEU A 112 -5.56 5.22 2.31
CA LEU A 112 -4.60 5.36 3.42
C LEU A 112 -3.16 5.40 2.91
N GLU A 113 -2.80 4.50 2.00
CA GLU A 113 -1.48 4.45 1.39
C GLU A 113 -1.20 5.72 0.57
N LEU A 114 -2.15 6.15 -0.28
CA LEU A 114 -2.03 7.38 -1.07
C LEU A 114 -1.81 8.60 -0.18
N SER A 115 -2.58 8.75 0.88
CA SER A 115 -2.45 9.88 1.81
C SER A 115 -1.14 9.82 2.60
N ARG A 116 -0.85 8.70 3.27
CA ARG A 116 0.25 8.59 4.23
C ARG A 116 1.62 8.57 3.57
N TYR A 117 1.76 7.88 2.45
CA TYR A 117 3.07 7.66 1.82
C TYR A 117 3.31 8.51 0.59
N PHE A 118 2.27 8.86 -0.15
CA PHE A 118 2.39 9.61 -1.39
C PHE A 118 1.90 11.06 -1.30
N GLY A 119 1.30 11.47 -0.18
CA GLY A 119 0.74 12.81 0.01
C GLY A 119 -0.35 13.13 -1.02
N ILE A 120 -1.26 12.16 -1.26
CA ILE A 120 -2.40 12.28 -2.16
C ILE A 120 -3.69 12.04 -1.39
N ASP A 121 -4.43 13.09 -1.09
CA ASP A 121 -5.67 13.02 -0.31
C ASP A 121 -6.93 12.92 -1.16
N SER A 122 -6.79 13.10 -2.48
CA SER A 122 -7.90 12.94 -3.42
C SER A 122 -8.28 11.47 -3.60
N GLN A 123 -9.57 11.19 -3.67
CA GLN A 123 -10.06 9.84 -3.92
C GLN A 123 -9.69 9.40 -5.35
N LEU A 124 -9.12 8.20 -5.45
CA LEU A 124 -8.68 7.61 -6.72
C LEU A 124 -9.89 7.23 -7.58
N SER A 125 -9.84 7.63 -8.84
CA SER A 125 -10.83 7.32 -9.86
C SER A 125 -10.22 7.51 -11.25
N SER A 126 -10.97 7.16 -12.30
CA SER A 126 -10.54 7.43 -13.68
C SER A 126 -10.22 8.90 -13.97
N LYS A 127 -10.77 9.85 -13.19
CA LYS A 127 -10.58 11.29 -13.41
C LYS A 127 -9.18 11.79 -13.07
N ASN A 128 -8.50 11.14 -12.13
CA ASN A 128 -7.18 11.55 -11.64
C ASN A 128 -6.13 10.44 -11.76
N ALA A 129 -6.49 9.30 -12.35
CA ALA A 129 -5.67 8.10 -12.41
C ALA A 129 -4.29 8.36 -13.03
N GLU A 130 -4.21 9.08 -14.15
CA GLU A 130 -2.93 9.38 -14.80
C GLU A 130 -2.01 10.22 -13.91
N ALA A 131 -2.53 11.29 -13.33
CA ALA A 131 -1.74 12.17 -12.46
C ALA A 131 -1.27 11.42 -11.21
N VAL A 132 -2.12 10.54 -10.64
CA VAL A 132 -1.75 9.69 -9.51
C VAL A 132 -0.67 8.69 -9.93
N TYR A 133 -0.83 8.01 -11.08
CA TYR A 133 0.15 7.07 -11.60
C TYR A 133 1.52 7.72 -11.76
N GLU A 134 1.60 8.86 -12.43
CA GLU A 134 2.87 9.57 -12.70
C GLU A 134 3.54 10.01 -11.39
N LYS A 135 2.77 10.61 -10.47
CA LYS A 135 3.30 11.06 -9.17
C LYS A 135 3.80 9.87 -8.33
N THR A 136 2.99 8.82 -8.17
CA THR A 136 3.37 7.67 -7.35
C THR A 136 4.52 6.89 -7.97
N SER A 137 4.52 6.68 -9.31
CA SER A 137 5.59 5.98 -10.01
C SER A 137 6.92 6.72 -9.92
N SER A 138 6.92 8.05 -9.98
CA SER A 138 8.14 8.83 -9.79
C SER A 138 8.71 8.68 -8.37
N LEU A 139 7.85 8.55 -7.35
CA LEU A 139 8.27 8.38 -5.96
C LEU A 139 8.82 6.97 -5.68
N VAL A 140 8.16 5.91 -6.19
CA VAL A 140 8.59 4.53 -5.92
C VAL A 140 9.92 4.17 -6.58
N GLN A 141 10.39 4.96 -7.54
CA GLN A 141 11.72 4.82 -8.13
C GLN A 141 12.84 5.38 -7.24
N THR A 142 12.50 6.12 -6.18
CA THR A 142 13.48 6.71 -5.29
C THR A 142 13.91 5.73 -4.19
N LYS A 143 15.07 5.95 -3.59
CA LYS A 143 15.58 5.11 -2.50
C LYS A 143 14.68 5.11 -1.26
N GLU A 144 13.94 6.19 -1.03
CA GLU A 144 13.01 6.35 0.07
C GLU A 144 11.78 5.44 -0.03
N PHE A 145 11.60 4.79 -1.18
CA PHE A 145 10.54 3.82 -1.45
C PHE A 145 11.06 2.43 -1.78
N SER A 146 12.33 2.13 -1.50
CA SER A 146 12.82 0.74 -1.53
C SER A 146 12.13 -0.08 -0.44
N THR A 147 12.16 -1.42 -0.58
CA THR A 147 11.46 -2.32 0.35
C THR A 147 11.84 -2.07 1.80
N GLN A 148 13.14 -1.96 2.12
CA GLN A 148 13.59 -1.70 3.49
C GLN A 148 13.21 -0.29 3.96
N ALA A 149 13.31 0.72 3.10
CA ALA A 149 12.94 2.08 3.44
C ALA A 149 11.43 2.20 3.74
N LEU A 150 10.58 1.48 3.01
CA LEU A 150 9.15 1.43 3.28
C LEU A 150 8.85 0.77 4.64
N LEU A 151 9.51 -0.35 4.97
CA LEU A 151 9.36 -1.01 6.27
C LEU A 151 9.76 -0.08 7.43
N GLN A 152 10.88 0.63 7.30
CA GLN A 152 11.31 1.63 8.28
C GLN A 152 10.33 2.80 8.38
N LYS A 153 9.84 3.31 7.24
CA LYS A 153 8.82 4.39 7.22
C LYS A 153 7.52 3.97 7.88
N MET A 154 7.15 2.70 7.81
CA MET A 154 5.98 2.12 8.48
C MET A 154 6.21 1.84 9.96
N ASN A 155 7.43 2.05 10.48
CA ASN A 155 7.82 1.73 11.85
C ASN A 155 7.62 0.24 12.18
N VAL A 156 8.00 -0.65 11.24
CA VAL A 156 7.96 -2.10 11.46
C VAL A 156 9.20 -2.51 12.25
N GLU A 157 9.00 -3.08 13.44
CA GLU A 157 10.07 -3.62 14.30
C GLU A 157 10.32 -5.10 14.00
N MET A 158 9.27 -5.86 13.75
CA MET A 158 9.35 -7.29 13.44
C MET A 158 8.33 -7.65 12.38
N LEU A 159 8.72 -8.53 11.46
CA LEU A 159 7.79 -9.12 10.50
C LEU A 159 8.08 -10.62 10.33
N CYS A 160 7.01 -11.40 10.14
CA CYS A 160 7.07 -12.84 9.89
C CYS A 160 6.55 -13.10 8.47
N THR A 161 7.46 -13.46 7.60
CA THR A 161 7.15 -13.84 6.22
C THR A 161 6.55 -15.25 6.16
N THR A 162 5.86 -15.56 5.07
CA THR A 162 5.21 -16.87 4.88
C THR A 162 5.98 -17.66 3.82
N GLU A 163 6.58 -18.79 4.21
CA GLU A 163 7.31 -19.70 3.35
C GLU A 163 6.77 -21.14 3.45
N ASP A 164 7.07 -21.94 2.43
CA ASP A 164 6.90 -23.38 2.52
C ASP A 164 7.97 -23.97 3.47
N PRO A 165 7.65 -24.98 4.31
CA PRO A 165 8.61 -25.60 5.22
C PRO A 165 9.87 -26.18 4.57
N ILE A 166 9.84 -26.42 3.25
CA ILE A 166 10.98 -26.92 2.48
C ILE A 166 11.74 -25.83 1.74
N ASP A 167 11.30 -24.57 1.84
CA ASP A 167 11.97 -23.45 1.18
C ASP A 167 13.35 -23.18 1.80
N SER A 168 14.24 -22.67 0.96
CA SER A 168 15.54 -22.21 1.40
C SER A 168 15.43 -20.92 2.20
N LEU A 169 16.03 -20.86 3.38
CA LEU A 169 16.10 -19.66 4.20
C LEU A 169 17.28 -18.74 3.84
N GLN A 170 17.77 -18.80 2.60
CA GLN A 170 18.94 -18.06 2.15
C GLN A 170 18.80 -16.54 2.30
N HIS A 171 17.60 -16.01 2.02
CA HIS A 171 17.34 -14.57 2.13
C HIS A 171 17.28 -14.12 3.59
N HIS A 172 16.72 -14.93 4.49
CA HIS A 172 16.77 -14.69 5.93
C HIS A 172 18.22 -14.74 6.45
N THR A 173 19.01 -15.72 5.99
CA THR A 173 20.43 -15.80 6.34
C THR A 173 21.21 -14.58 5.82
N THR A 174 20.85 -14.02 4.68
CA THR A 174 21.43 -12.78 4.16
C THR A 174 21.08 -11.60 5.05
N LEU A 175 19.79 -11.48 5.44
CA LEU A 175 19.32 -10.42 6.31
C LEU A 175 20.00 -10.41 7.67
N THR A 176 20.19 -11.58 8.31
CA THR A 176 20.92 -11.66 9.60
C THR A 176 22.37 -11.19 9.55
N LYS A 177 22.94 -11.05 8.36
CA LYS A 177 24.30 -10.55 8.15
C LYS A 177 24.34 -9.11 7.65
N SER A 178 23.18 -8.50 7.45
CA SER A 178 23.04 -7.12 6.99
C SER A 178 22.86 -6.16 8.16
N ASP A 179 23.03 -4.85 7.88
CA ASP A 179 22.77 -3.80 8.85
C ASP A 179 21.26 -3.47 8.95
N PHE A 180 20.42 -4.17 8.21
CA PHE A 180 18.98 -4.02 8.28
C PHE A 180 18.42 -4.93 9.38
N ASN A 181 18.18 -4.31 10.54
CA ASN A 181 17.54 -4.92 11.71
C ASN A 181 16.32 -4.10 12.10
#